data_4930feb05fc515abe5ee1bce74bdfce8
#
_entry.id   4930feb05fc515abe5ee1bce74bdfce8
#
_cell.length_a   1.000
_cell.length_b   1.000
_cell.length_c   1.000
_cell.angle_alpha   90.00
_cell.angle_beta   90.00
_cell.angle_gamma   90.00
#
_symmetry.space_group_name_H-M   'P 1'
#
loop_
_entity.id
_entity.type
_entity.pdbx_description
1 polymer ?
#
loop_
_entity_poly.entity_id
_entity_poly.type
_entity_poly.pdbx_seq_one_letter_code
_entity_poly.pdbx_strand_id
1 'polypeptide(L)'
;MRCTLLILCTLFHFLTVSAQELTARVNINHQQVQGTDNAIFEELKEKLEEFLNAQQWTSLQFLEHERISCSFNITVKEYKREEGIWSCTCMVQANRPVYNSAYTTTIFQFQDNDFTFTYRQFENLNYNEEIIDNQLLALFAYYSYLIIGIDLDTFSLYGGSDVLNRCLNLTNNAQNSEFPGWKAYDSRKNRFAIINDYMEGAMEPFRTLQYNYYRKGLDEMANNVERGRTEISTAITENLEKAHKDRSTSMLPQIWTDYKKDEIANIYKGKGTAKEKSQVYDVLFSINPSQSNSWDLIKQ
;
A
#
# COMPACT_ATOMS: atom_id res chain seq x y z
N MET A 1 40.49 25.43 -33.92
CA MET A 1 40.53 24.44 -32.83
C MET A 1 40.02 24.91 -31.46
N ARG A 2 39.57 26.16 -31.27
CA ARG A 2 39.04 26.63 -29.96
C ARG A 2 37.47 26.62 -29.87
N CYS A 3 36.77 26.52 -30.97
CA CYS A 3 35.30 26.49 -30.97
C CYS A 3 34.66 25.08 -30.88
N THR A 4 35.44 24.04 -31.17
CA THR A 4 34.96 22.63 -31.08
C THR A 4 34.99 22.08 -29.65
N LEU A 5 35.72 22.69 -28.75
CA LEU A 5 35.79 22.25 -27.34
C LEU A 5 34.62 22.77 -26.49
N LEU A 6 33.98 23.86 -26.94
CA LEU A 6 32.84 24.46 -26.23
C LEU A 6 31.49 23.75 -26.51
N ILE A 7 31.37 23.04 -27.62
CA ILE A 7 30.16 22.28 -27.99
C ILE A 7 30.09 20.95 -27.27
N LEU A 8 31.24 20.39 -26.84
CA LEU A 8 31.27 19.09 -26.13
C LEU A 8 30.91 19.21 -24.65
N CYS A 9 31.00 20.40 -24.06
CA CYS A 9 30.65 20.64 -22.65
C CYS A 9 29.16 20.89 -22.41
N THR A 10 28.36 21.14 -23.45
CA THR A 10 26.92 21.42 -23.29
C THR A 10 26.04 20.18 -23.43
N LEU A 11 26.60 19.01 -23.74
CA LEU A 11 25.86 17.76 -23.92
C LEU A 11 25.80 16.87 -22.66
N PHE A 12 26.47 17.27 -21.55
CA PHE A 12 26.27 16.64 -20.24
C PHE A 12 25.18 17.37 -19.47
N HIS A 13 24.00 17.53 -20.03
CA HIS A 13 22.80 17.65 -19.23
C HIS A 13 22.61 16.26 -18.61
N PHE A 14 23.03 16.11 -17.37
CA PHE A 14 22.58 15.06 -16.51
C PHE A 14 21.04 15.08 -16.57
N LEU A 15 20.45 14.18 -17.32
CA LEU A 15 19.11 13.76 -17.08
C LEU A 15 19.13 13.21 -15.66
N THR A 16 18.80 14.05 -14.69
CA THR A 16 18.39 13.59 -13.37
C THR A 16 17.11 12.77 -13.64
N VAL A 17 17.29 11.49 -13.92
CA VAL A 17 16.20 10.53 -13.86
C VAL A 17 15.76 10.59 -12.41
N SER A 18 14.74 11.41 -12.14
CA SER A 18 14.08 11.43 -10.85
C SER A 18 13.57 10.00 -10.64
N ALA A 19 14.18 9.29 -9.70
CA ALA A 19 13.71 7.98 -9.29
C ALA A 19 12.41 8.18 -8.52
N GLN A 20 11.30 8.22 -9.25
CA GLN A 20 9.96 8.34 -8.71
C GLN A 20 9.36 6.95 -8.69
N GLU A 21 9.16 6.40 -7.49
CA GLU A 21 8.62 5.05 -7.32
C GLU A 21 7.08 5.03 -7.41
N LEU A 22 6.44 6.15 -7.10
CA LEU A 22 4.98 6.25 -7.03
C LEU A 22 4.40 7.08 -8.17
N THR A 23 3.19 6.69 -8.58
CA THR A 23 2.23 7.52 -9.32
C THR A 23 1.00 7.68 -8.43
N ALA A 24 1.09 8.63 -7.51
CA ALA A 24 0.10 8.86 -6.47
C ALA A 24 -0.94 9.90 -6.90
N ARG A 25 -2.20 9.64 -6.52
CA ARG A 25 -3.32 10.58 -6.64
C ARG A 25 -3.92 10.81 -5.26
N VAL A 26 -4.24 12.07 -4.96
CA VAL A 26 -4.89 12.46 -3.71
C VAL A 26 -6.25 13.05 -4.02
N ASN A 27 -7.30 12.55 -3.36
CA ASN A 27 -8.64 13.11 -3.43
C ASN A 27 -9.07 13.55 -2.03
N ILE A 28 -9.58 14.77 -1.89
CA ILE A 28 -10.06 15.30 -0.62
C ILE A 28 -11.57 15.56 -0.71
N ASN A 29 -12.34 14.76 0.01
CA ASN A 29 -13.77 14.97 0.18
C ASN A 29 -14.02 15.77 1.46
N HIS A 30 -14.50 17.01 1.32
CA HIS A 30 -14.77 17.94 2.41
C HIS A 30 -16.25 18.33 2.53
N GLN A 31 -17.16 17.55 1.94
CA GLN A 31 -18.61 17.86 1.93
C GLN A 31 -19.23 17.96 3.33
N GLN A 32 -18.60 17.37 4.34
CA GLN A 32 -19.07 17.43 5.74
C GLN A 32 -18.63 18.72 6.45
N VAL A 33 -17.68 19.47 5.88
CA VAL A 33 -17.15 20.70 6.47
C VAL A 33 -17.79 21.90 5.80
N GLN A 34 -18.52 22.72 6.57
CA GLN A 34 -19.19 23.94 6.08
C GLN A 34 -18.39 25.18 6.44
N GLY A 35 -18.54 26.24 5.62
CA GLY A 35 -17.98 27.55 5.94
C GLY A 35 -16.46 27.70 5.76
N THR A 36 -15.80 26.73 5.10
CA THR A 36 -14.35 26.80 4.78
C THR A 36 -14.18 27.11 3.31
N ASP A 37 -13.17 27.94 2.99
CA ASP A 37 -12.78 28.22 1.61
C ASP A 37 -12.25 26.96 0.95
N ASN A 38 -12.77 26.62 -0.22
CA ASN A 38 -12.36 25.44 -0.98
C ASN A 38 -10.87 25.50 -1.41
N ALA A 39 -10.30 26.68 -1.47
CA ALA A 39 -8.92 26.89 -1.89
C ALA A 39 -7.90 26.12 -1.02
N ILE A 40 -8.14 25.99 0.29
CA ILE A 40 -7.23 25.24 1.18
C ILE A 40 -7.22 23.75 0.87
N PHE A 41 -8.35 23.16 0.46
CA PHE A 41 -8.44 21.73 0.13
C PHE A 41 -7.72 21.41 -1.18
N GLU A 42 -7.88 22.28 -2.19
CA GLU A 42 -7.18 22.13 -3.48
C GLU A 42 -5.68 22.34 -3.32
N GLU A 43 -5.25 23.38 -2.57
CA GLU A 43 -3.83 23.62 -2.28
C GLU A 43 -3.20 22.43 -1.56
N LEU A 44 -3.87 21.89 -0.53
CA LEU A 44 -3.37 20.74 0.20
C LEU A 44 -3.25 19.52 -0.71
N LYS A 45 -4.25 19.26 -1.54
CA LYS A 45 -4.24 18.15 -2.51
C LYS A 45 -3.04 18.25 -3.45
N GLU A 46 -2.83 19.42 -4.08
CA GLU A 46 -1.72 19.64 -5.01
C GLU A 46 -0.36 19.44 -4.34
N LYS A 47 -0.16 19.99 -3.15
CA LYS A 47 1.07 19.83 -2.38
C LYS A 47 1.35 18.38 -1.99
N LEU A 48 0.32 17.64 -1.63
CA LEU A 48 0.47 16.21 -1.27
C LEU A 48 0.77 15.35 -2.50
N GLU A 49 0.14 15.61 -3.64
CA GLU A 49 0.47 14.92 -4.89
C GLU A 49 1.90 15.24 -5.34
N GLU A 50 2.32 16.49 -5.24
CA GLU A 50 3.70 16.88 -5.52
C GLU A 50 4.68 16.18 -4.57
N PHE A 51 4.44 16.21 -3.27
CA PHE A 51 5.27 15.53 -2.27
C PHE A 51 5.43 14.05 -2.56
N LEU A 52 4.32 13.33 -2.77
CA LEU A 52 4.34 11.89 -3.02
C LEU A 52 5.08 11.51 -4.29
N ASN A 53 4.89 12.30 -5.36
CA ASN A 53 5.42 11.99 -6.69
C ASN A 53 6.82 12.56 -6.94
N ALA A 54 7.26 13.59 -6.20
CA ALA A 54 8.58 14.18 -6.36
C ALA A 54 9.62 13.60 -5.38
N GLN A 55 9.19 13.07 -4.23
CA GLN A 55 10.07 12.50 -3.23
C GLN A 55 10.72 11.21 -3.75
N GLN A 56 12.04 11.10 -3.59
CA GLN A 56 12.76 9.84 -3.78
C GLN A 56 12.65 9.00 -2.50
N TRP A 57 11.91 7.89 -2.57
CA TRP A 57 11.65 7.02 -1.43
C TRP A 57 12.74 5.96 -1.22
N THR A 58 13.39 5.53 -2.30
CA THR A 58 14.45 4.50 -2.27
C THR A 58 15.62 4.91 -3.14
N SER A 59 16.69 4.11 -3.14
CA SER A 59 17.81 4.24 -4.09
C SER A 59 17.56 3.46 -5.40
N LEU A 60 16.43 2.78 -5.52
CA LEU A 60 16.08 2.02 -6.71
C LEU A 60 15.65 2.96 -7.84
N GLN A 61 15.86 2.51 -9.08
CA GLN A 61 15.42 3.24 -10.25
C GLN A 61 14.20 2.53 -10.85
N PHE A 62 13.07 3.24 -10.86
CA PHE A 62 11.84 2.77 -11.49
C PHE A 62 11.69 3.42 -12.85
N LEU A 63 11.40 2.62 -13.86
CA LEU A 63 10.95 3.15 -15.14
C LEU A 63 9.52 3.69 -14.99
N GLU A 64 9.10 4.60 -15.87
CA GLU A 64 7.77 5.22 -15.78
C GLU A 64 6.62 4.21 -15.70
N HIS A 65 6.72 3.11 -16.45
CA HIS A 65 5.72 2.04 -16.46
C HIS A 65 5.84 1.05 -15.27
N GLU A 66 6.90 1.13 -14.48
CA GLU A 66 7.10 0.34 -13.27
C GLU A 66 6.62 1.07 -12.01
N ARG A 67 6.28 2.36 -12.12
CA ARG A 67 5.80 3.14 -10.98
C ARG A 67 4.52 2.56 -10.42
N ILE A 68 4.47 2.52 -9.10
CA ILE A 68 3.35 1.95 -8.36
C ILE A 68 2.18 2.94 -8.38
N SER A 69 1.07 2.54 -9.00
CA SER A 69 -0.15 3.34 -9.00
C SER A 69 -0.83 3.27 -7.63
N CYS A 70 -0.98 4.41 -6.96
CA CYS A 70 -1.66 4.46 -5.68
C CYS A 70 -2.60 5.67 -5.55
N SER A 71 -3.57 5.56 -4.66
CA SER A 71 -4.53 6.62 -4.38
C SER A 71 -4.79 6.78 -2.88
N PHE A 72 -4.96 8.04 -2.47
CA PHE A 72 -5.29 8.46 -1.13
C PHE A 72 -6.62 9.22 -1.18
N ASN A 73 -7.70 8.60 -0.73
CA ASN A 73 -9.02 9.20 -0.71
C ASN A 73 -9.32 9.66 0.73
N ILE A 74 -9.10 10.94 0.98
CA ILE A 74 -9.24 11.56 2.30
C ILE A 74 -10.67 12.08 2.43
N THR A 75 -11.36 11.69 3.51
CA THR A 75 -12.64 12.27 3.89
C THR A 75 -12.45 13.09 5.14
N VAL A 76 -12.64 14.41 5.02
CA VAL A 76 -12.54 15.35 6.13
C VAL A 76 -13.84 15.30 6.92
N LYS A 77 -13.76 14.86 8.18
CA LYS A 77 -14.88 14.81 9.13
C LYS A 77 -15.06 16.15 9.86
N GLU A 78 -13.91 16.73 10.27
CA GLU A 78 -13.86 17.98 11.00
C GLU A 78 -12.59 18.77 10.61
N TYR A 79 -12.71 20.07 10.49
CA TYR A 79 -11.60 20.99 10.35
C TYR A 79 -11.71 22.11 11.37
N LYS A 80 -10.80 22.13 12.35
CA LYS A 80 -10.68 23.19 13.35
C LYS A 80 -9.75 24.28 12.84
N ARG A 81 -10.33 25.26 12.19
CA ARG A 81 -9.61 26.30 11.42
C ARG A 81 -8.58 27.06 12.27
N GLU A 82 -8.95 27.44 13.50
CA GLU A 82 -8.07 28.23 14.38
C GLU A 82 -6.82 27.43 14.81
N GLU A 83 -7.00 26.14 15.05
CA GLU A 83 -5.93 25.22 15.46
C GLU A 83 -5.19 24.61 14.25
N GLY A 84 -5.80 24.64 13.08
CA GLY A 84 -5.29 23.98 11.88
C GLY A 84 -5.40 22.47 11.95
N ILE A 85 -6.27 21.90 12.80
CA ILE A 85 -6.42 20.45 13.00
C ILE A 85 -7.46 19.88 12.04
N TRP A 86 -7.07 18.82 11.34
CA TRP A 86 -7.88 18.04 10.42
C TRP A 86 -8.15 16.65 10.99
N SER A 87 -9.40 16.33 11.24
CA SER A 87 -9.84 15.00 11.63
C SER A 87 -10.44 14.30 10.43
N CYS A 88 -9.75 13.29 9.92
CA CYS A 88 -10.08 12.64 8.66
C CYS A 88 -10.16 11.12 8.80
N THR A 89 -10.65 10.49 7.74
CA THR A 89 -10.32 9.11 7.39
C THR A 89 -9.65 9.10 6.04
N CYS A 90 -8.82 8.09 5.79
CA CYS A 90 -8.17 7.92 4.48
C CYS A 90 -8.33 6.49 3.99
N MET A 91 -8.90 6.32 2.78
CA MET A 91 -8.81 5.06 2.06
C MET A 91 -7.54 5.09 1.21
N VAL A 92 -6.59 4.24 1.56
CA VAL A 92 -5.33 4.07 0.81
C VAL A 92 -5.46 2.83 -0.05
N GLN A 93 -5.09 2.93 -1.32
CA GLN A 93 -5.08 1.82 -2.25
C GLN A 93 -3.85 1.88 -3.13
N ALA A 94 -3.23 0.71 -3.38
CA ALA A 94 -2.12 0.56 -4.31
C ALA A 94 -2.35 -0.63 -5.23
N ASN A 95 -1.94 -0.48 -6.48
CA ASN A 95 -2.16 -1.46 -7.53
C ASN A 95 -0.87 -1.68 -8.33
N ARG A 96 -0.71 -2.88 -8.87
CA ARG A 96 0.35 -3.21 -9.83
C ARG A 96 -0.23 -3.86 -11.09
N PRO A 97 0.40 -3.70 -12.27
CA PRO A 97 0.04 -4.47 -13.44
C PRO A 97 0.41 -5.95 -13.26
N VAL A 98 -0.39 -6.85 -13.82
CA VAL A 98 -0.07 -8.27 -13.94
C VAL A 98 0.70 -8.50 -15.23
N TYR A 99 1.80 -9.26 -15.14
CA TYR A 99 2.71 -9.51 -16.25
C TYR A 99 1.96 -9.99 -17.51
N ASN A 100 2.31 -9.39 -18.64
CA ASN A 100 1.79 -9.71 -19.99
C ASN A 100 0.26 -9.76 -20.07
N SER A 101 -0.42 -8.88 -19.35
CA SER A 101 -1.88 -8.73 -19.37
C SER A 101 -2.30 -7.27 -19.27
N ALA A 102 -3.56 -6.97 -19.62
CA ALA A 102 -4.17 -5.66 -19.39
C ALA A 102 -4.75 -5.54 -17.95
N TYR A 103 -4.63 -6.57 -17.13
CA TYR A 103 -5.20 -6.62 -15.79
C TYR A 103 -4.28 -5.94 -14.78
N THR A 104 -4.89 -5.15 -13.90
CA THR A 104 -4.22 -4.50 -12.77
C THR A 104 -4.80 -5.06 -11.48
N THR A 105 -3.93 -5.52 -10.59
CA THR A 105 -4.30 -6.14 -9.32
C THR A 105 -3.99 -5.23 -8.13
N THR A 106 -4.87 -5.23 -7.13
CA THR A 106 -4.63 -4.50 -5.88
C THR A 106 -3.61 -5.24 -5.03
N ILE A 107 -2.55 -4.55 -4.61
CA ILE A 107 -1.52 -5.11 -3.71
C ILE A 107 -1.74 -4.69 -2.26
N PHE A 108 -2.40 -3.56 -2.04
CA PHE A 108 -2.75 -3.06 -0.71
C PHE A 108 -4.00 -2.19 -0.78
N GLN A 109 -4.92 -2.38 0.18
CA GLN A 109 -6.04 -1.49 0.40
C GLN A 109 -6.37 -1.45 1.89
N PHE A 110 -6.47 -0.24 2.43
CA PHE A 110 -6.74 -0.06 3.85
C PHE A 110 -7.49 1.24 4.13
N GLN A 111 -8.50 1.17 5.01
CA GLN A 111 -9.21 2.32 5.55
C GLN A 111 -8.58 2.73 6.88
N ASP A 112 -7.79 3.80 6.86
CA ASP A 112 -7.27 4.43 8.07
C ASP A 112 -8.31 5.38 8.67
N ASN A 113 -8.76 5.06 9.89
CA ASN A 113 -9.76 5.86 10.59
C ASN A 113 -9.14 6.89 11.53
N ASP A 114 -7.83 6.80 11.77
CA ASP A 114 -7.05 7.64 12.67
C ASP A 114 -6.19 8.66 11.90
N PHE A 115 -6.71 9.16 10.77
CA PHE A 115 -6.01 10.06 9.86
C PHE A 115 -6.18 11.51 10.30
N THR A 116 -5.55 11.86 11.42
CA THR A 116 -5.60 13.20 12.02
C THR A 116 -4.24 13.88 11.89
N PHE A 117 -4.23 15.17 11.47
CA PHE A 117 -3.01 15.94 11.27
C PHE A 117 -3.27 17.45 11.46
N THR A 118 -2.20 18.24 11.49
CA THR A 118 -2.26 19.68 11.41
C THR A 118 -1.79 20.14 10.04
N TYR A 119 -2.50 21.13 9.47
CA TYR A 119 -2.10 21.84 8.27
C TYR A 119 -2.75 23.21 8.23
N ARG A 120 -1.98 24.21 7.84
CA ARG A 120 -2.47 25.59 7.61
C ARG A 120 -2.16 25.98 6.18
N GLN A 121 -3.03 26.80 5.61
CA GLN A 121 -2.84 27.33 4.25
C GLN A 121 -1.47 28.00 4.11
N PHE A 122 -0.78 27.74 2.99
CA PHE A 122 0.58 28.20 2.66
C PHE A 122 1.70 27.61 3.53
N GLU A 123 1.42 26.62 4.37
CA GLU A 123 2.44 25.90 5.11
C GLU A 123 3.39 25.15 4.16
N ASN A 124 4.70 25.27 4.40
CA ASN A 124 5.70 24.50 3.65
C ASN A 124 5.79 23.07 4.19
N LEU A 125 5.73 22.10 3.29
CA LEU A 125 5.83 20.69 3.60
C LEU A 125 7.27 20.23 3.36
N ASN A 126 8.12 20.28 4.40
CA ASN A 126 9.50 19.80 4.35
C ASN A 126 9.59 18.47 5.09
N TYR A 127 9.87 17.39 4.37
CA TYR A 127 10.00 16.07 4.95
C TYR A 127 11.44 15.82 5.43
N ASN A 128 11.55 15.34 6.67
CA ASN A 128 12.78 14.81 7.22
C ASN A 128 12.51 13.41 7.79
N GLU A 129 13.21 12.40 7.32
CA GLU A 129 13.02 11.01 7.75
C GLU A 129 13.43 10.78 9.21
N GLU A 130 14.43 11.52 9.69
CA GLU A 130 14.97 11.35 11.03
C GLU A 130 14.13 12.04 12.12
N ILE A 131 13.38 13.07 11.74
CA ILE A 131 12.63 13.91 12.68
C ILE A 131 11.19 14.00 12.24
N ILE A 132 10.28 13.43 13.04
CA ILE A 132 8.84 13.56 12.82
C ILE A 132 8.37 14.87 13.46
N ASP A 133 8.57 15.98 12.76
CA ASP A 133 8.09 17.30 13.14
C ASP A 133 6.73 17.65 12.51
N ASN A 134 6.36 16.95 11.45
CA ASN A 134 5.10 17.14 10.74
C ASN A 134 4.33 15.83 10.61
N GLN A 135 3.21 15.75 11.34
CA GLN A 135 2.33 14.58 11.35
C GLN A 135 1.76 14.23 9.97
N LEU A 136 1.40 15.24 9.17
CA LEU A 136 0.85 15.03 7.82
C LEU A 136 1.86 14.30 6.93
N LEU A 137 3.12 14.76 6.92
CA LEU A 137 4.18 14.14 6.13
C LEU A 137 4.53 12.75 6.64
N ALA A 138 4.50 12.54 7.96
CA ALA A 138 4.73 11.22 8.55
C ALA A 138 3.66 10.19 8.11
N LEU A 139 2.38 10.60 8.01
CA LEU A 139 1.29 9.75 7.52
C LEU A 139 1.55 9.29 6.07
N PHE A 140 1.90 10.22 5.20
CA PHE A 140 2.15 9.92 3.79
C PHE A 140 3.45 9.15 3.58
N ALA A 141 4.52 9.46 4.32
CA ALA A 141 5.76 8.70 4.29
C ALA A 141 5.56 7.25 4.75
N TYR A 142 4.79 7.03 5.82
CA TYR A 142 4.42 5.69 6.28
C TYR A 142 3.78 4.86 5.16
N TYR A 143 2.75 5.39 4.51
CA TYR A 143 2.07 4.66 3.44
C TYR A 143 2.93 4.49 2.20
N SER A 144 3.78 5.46 1.87
CA SER A 144 4.73 5.35 0.76
C SER A 144 5.70 4.20 0.99
N TYR A 145 6.35 4.13 2.16
CA TYR A 145 7.24 3.02 2.49
C TYR A 145 6.51 1.68 2.54
N LEU A 146 5.32 1.64 3.14
CA LEU A 146 4.53 0.42 3.22
C LEU A 146 4.16 -0.11 1.83
N ILE A 147 3.65 0.75 0.95
CA ILE A 147 3.23 0.39 -0.42
C ILE A 147 4.43 -0.09 -1.23
N ILE A 148 5.54 0.64 -1.23
CA ILE A 148 6.75 0.29 -1.97
C ILE A 148 7.31 -1.04 -1.45
N GLY A 149 7.37 -1.22 -0.14
CA GLY A 149 7.85 -2.46 0.46
C GLY A 149 6.99 -3.68 0.13
N ILE A 150 5.65 -3.53 0.17
CA ILE A 150 4.73 -4.59 -0.26
C ILE A 150 4.90 -4.89 -1.75
N ASP A 151 5.00 -3.87 -2.60
CA ASP A 151 5.20 -4.07 -4.04
C ASP A 151 6.47 -4.87 -4.33
N LEU A 152 7.59 -4.51 -3.72
CA LEU A 152 8.86 -5.25 -3.83
C LEU A 152 8.75 -6.71 -3.35
N ASP A 153 7.98 -6.98 -2.29
CA ASP A 153 7.70 -8.34 -1.83
C ASP A 153 6.88 -9.14 -2.86
N THR A 154 6.08 -8.47 -3.71
CA THR A 154 5.36 -9.17 -4.79
C THR A 154 6.27 -9.64 -5.93
N PHE A 155 7.46 -9.06 -6.09
CA PHE A 155 8.44 -9.42 -7.14
C PHE A 155 9.55 -10.35 -6.66
N SER A 156 9.93 -10.27 -5.38
CA SER A 156 11.01 -11.05 -4.79
C SER A 156 10.70 -11.39 -3.35
N LEU A 157 11.06 -12.61 -2.92
CA LEU A 157 10.93 -13.02 -1.51
C LEU A 157 11.68 -12.03 -0.61
N TYR A 158 10.92 -11.39 0.30
CA TYR A 158 11.43 -10.38 1.24
C TYR A 158 12.12 -9.19 0.57
N GLY A 159 11.81 -8.91 -0.71
CA GLY A 159 12.44 -7.85 -1.49
C GLY A 159 12.22 -6.45 -0.91
N GLY A 160 11.11 -6.25 -0.20
CA GLY A 160 10.77 -4.99 0.45
C GLY A 160 11.38 -4.77 1.84
N SER A 161 12.23 -5.68 2.35
CA SER A 161 12.67 -5.65 3.77
C SER A 161 13.31 -4.32 4.19
N ASP A 162 14.18 -3.74 3.37
CA ASP A 162 14.86 -2.49 3.71
C ASP A 162 13.88 -1.33 3.82
N VAL A 163 12.94 -1.24 2.88
CA VAL A 163 11.92 -0.18 2.84
C VAL A 163 10.92 -0.34 3.98
N LEU A 164 10.50 -1.59 4.26
CA LEU A 164 9.60 -1.90 5.36
C LEU A 164 10.25 -1.65 6.73
N ASN A 165 11.55 -1.86 6.87
CA ASN A 165 12.29 -1.47 8.07
C ASN A 165 12.29 0.05 8.27
N ARG A 166 12.39 0.86 7.21
CA ARG A 166 12.23 2.32 7.30
C ARG A 166 10.82 2.69 7.77
N CYS A 167 9.79 2.02 7.24
CA CYS A 167 8.41 2.19 7.68
C CYS A 167 8.24 1.86 9.18
N LEU A 168 8.83 0.76 9.64
CA LEU A 168 8.82 0.35 11.05
C LEU A 168 9.55 1.36 11.94
N ASN A 169 10.71 1.84 11.54
CA ASN A 169 11.49 2.85 12.27
C ASN A 169 10.71 4.17 12.38
N LEU A 170 10.11 4.66 11.29
CA LEU A 170 9.24 5.83 11.31
C LEU A 170 8.10 5.64 12.31
N THR A 171 7.45 4.48 12.28
CA THR A 171 6.34 4.16 13.18
C THR A 171 6.79 4.12 14.65
N ASN A 172 7.96 3.56 14.93
CA ASN A 172 8.53 3.53 16.28
C ASN A 172 8.86 4.95 16.77
N ASN A 173 9.40 5.82 15.92
CA ASN A 173 9.64 7.22 16.25
C ASN A 173 8.35 7.99 16.52
N ALA A 174 7.25 7.62 15.86
CA ALA A 174 5.93 8.23 16.03
C ALA A 174 5.16 7.78 17.28
N GLN A 175 5.65 6.79 18.06
CA GLN A 175 4.97 6.26 19.25
C GLN A 175 4.65 7.34 20.31
N ASN A 176 5.45 8.38 20.38
CA ASN A 176 5.27 9.49 21.31
C ASN A 176 4.40 10.62 20.75
N SER A 177 3.88 10.46 19.53
CA SER A 177 2.98 11.45 18.93
C SER A 177 1.69 11.60 19.74
N GLU A 178 1.16 12.81 19.81
CA GLU A 178 -0.16 13.10 20.40
C GLU A 178 -1.31 12.62 19.49
N PHE A 179 -1.02 12.36 18.21
CA PHE A 179 -2.01 11.92 17.22
C PHE A 179 -2.28 10.42 17.29
N PRO A 180 -3.52 9.99 17.02
CA PRO A 180 -3.91 8.58 17.10
C PRO A 180 -3.27 7.73 15.98
N GLY A 181 -3.32 6.41 16.16
CA GLY A 181 -2.96 5.42 15.15
C GLY A 181 -1.50 4.96 15.13
N TRP A 182 -0.62 5.54 15.98
CA TRP A 182 0.79 5.17 16.05
C TRP A 182 1.14 4.26 17.22
N LYS A 183 0.30 4.20 18.27
CA LYS A 183 0.60 3.49 19.51
C LYS A 183 0.26 2.01 19.44
N ALA A 184 1.15 1.19 20.00
CA ALA A 184 1.08 -0.26 19.95
C ALA A 184 -0.24 -0.87 20.48
N TYR A 185 -0.85 -0.25 21.47
CA TYR A 185 -1.99 -0.83 22.20
C TYR A 185 -3.33 -0.17 21.91
N ASP A 186 -3.37 0.86 21.07
CA ASP A 186 -4.60 1.60 20.80
C ASP A 186 -5.58 0.80 19.91
N SER A 187 -5.07 0.02 18.96
CA SER A 187 -5.89 -0.75 18.05
C SER A 187 -5.09 -1.89 17.37
N ARG A 188 -5.80 -2.95 16.99
CA ARG A 188 -5.25 -4.02 16.13
C ARG A 188 -5.25 -3.66 14.65
N LYS A 189 -5.87 -2.55 14.27
CA LYS A 189 -6.03 -2.05 12.90
C LYS A 189 -5.41 -0.67 12.71
N ASN A 190 -4.42 -0.30 13.50
CA ASN A 190 -3.72 0.95 13.31
C ASN A 190 -2.40 0.76 12.54
N ARG A 191 -1.73 1.85 12.21
CA ARG A 191 -0.46 1.86 11.48
C ARG A 191 0.63 1.03 12.15
N PHE A 192 0.73 1.14 13.49
CA PHE A 192 1.69 0.34 14.25
C PHE A 192 1.43 -1.16 14.07
N ALA A 193 0.19 -1.61 14.30
CA ALA A 193 -0.15 -3.02 14.23
C ALA A 193 0.11 -3.60 12.82
N ILE A 194 -0.20 -2.84 11.77
CA ILE A 194 0.01 -3.27 10.38
C ILE A 194 1.49 -3.53 10.10
N ILE A 195 2.36 -2.53 10.32
CA ILE A 195 3.79 -2.69 9.98
C ILE A 195 4.51 -3.64 10.93
N ASN A 196 4.19 -3.60 12.23
CA ASN A 196 4.76 -4.50 13.21
C ASN A 196 4.44 -5.95 12.89
N ASP A 197 3.16 -6.27 12.62
CA ASP A 197 2.76 -7.62 12.23
C ASP A 197 3.41 -8.02 10.90
N TYR A 198 3.46 -7.13 9.92
CA TYR A 198 4.08 -7.42 8.61
C TYR A 198 5.57 -7.80 8.72
N MET A 199 6.28 -7.22 9.68
CA MET A 199 7.72 -7.45 9.91
C MET A 199 8.03 -8.50 10.98
N GLU A 200 7.03 -9.04 11.66
CA GLU A 200 7.22 -10.06 12.68
C GLU A 200 7.54 -11.43 12.06
N GLY A 201 8.49 -12.17 12.66
CA GLY A 201 8.93 -13.49 12.15
C GLY A 201 7.79 -14.50 12.01
N ALA A 202 6.79 -14.50 12.88
CA ALA A 202 5.60 -15.34 12.77
C ALA A 202 4.76 -15.05 11.51
N MET A 203 4.93 -13.86 10.91
CA MET A 203 4.24 -13.42 9.70
C MET A 203 5.07 -13.55 8.42
N GLU A 204 6.25 -14.18 8.46
CA GLU A 204 7.02 -14.51 7.25
C GLU A 204 6.19 -15.28 6.20
N PRO A 205 5.28 -16.21 6.57
CA PRO A 205 4.39 -16.82 5.60
C PRO A 205 3.49 -15.82 4.87
N PHE A 206 3.08 -14.73 5.52
CA PHE A 206 2.29 -13.67 4.86
C PHE A 206 3.10 -12.90 3.81
N ARG A 207 4.38 -12.65 4.06
CA ARG A 207 5.29 -12.06 3.06
C ARG A 207 5.56 -13.05 1.91
N THR A 208 5.71 -14.33 2.22
CA THR A 208 5.83 -15.38 1.21
C THR A 208 4.56 -15.49 0.35
N LEU A 209 3.36 -15.30 0.95
CA LEU A 209 2.10 -15.19 0.22
C LEU A 209 2.17 -14.10 -0.86
N GLN A 210 2.70 -12.90 -0.56
CA GLN A 210 2.79 -11.82 -1.54
C GLN A 210 3.55 -12.27 -2.79
N TYR A 211 4.73 -12.84 -2.62
CA TYR A 211 5.52 -13.35 -3.75
C TYR A 211 4.83 -14.48 -4.51
N ASN A 212 4.34 -15.49 -3.81
CA ASN A 212 3.76 -16.69 -4.44
C ASN A 212 2.45 -16.35 -5.16
N TYR A 213 1.58 -15.55 -4.55
CA TYR A 213 0.30 -15.16 -5.13
C TYR A 213 0.47 -14.30 -6.40
N TYR A 214 1.32 -13.27 -6.33
CA TYR A 214 1.48 -12.34 -7.44
C TYR A 214 2.45 -12.87 -8.48
N ARG A 215 3.70 -13.17 -8.10
CA ARG A 215 4.76 -13.50 -9.07
C ARG A 215 4.61 -14.89 -9.65
N LYS A 216 4.38 -15.91 -8.80
CA LYS A 216 4.23 -17.30 -9.24
C LYS A 216 2.80 -17.62 -9.68
N GLY A 217 1.80 -16.91 -9.12
CA GLY A 217 0.40 -17.11 -9.43
C GLY A 217 -0.08 -16.23 -10.57
N LEU A 218 -0.46 -14.97 -10.29
CA LEU A 218 -1.10 -14.09 -11.27
C LEU A 218 -0.23 -13.83 -12.51
N ASP A 219 1.07 -13.55 -12.34
CA ASP A 219 1.98 -13.28 -13.45
C ASP A 219 2.18 -14.53 -14.34
N GLU A 220 2.10 -15.75 -13.78
CA GLU A 220 2.21 -16.99 -14.54
C GLU A 220 0.92 -17.31 -15.33
N MET A 221 -0.24 -16.77 -14.93
CA MET A 221 -1.49 -17.04 -15.64
C MET A 221 -1.46 -16.59 -17.11
N ALA A 222 -0.63 -15.59 -17.46
CA ALA A 222 -0.44 -15.18 -18.84
C ALA A 222 0.18 -16.29 -19.71
N ASN A 223 1.02 -17.13 -19.12
CA ASN A 223 1.70 -18.24 -19.79
C ASN A 223 0.89 -19.56 -19.67
N ASN A 224 0.39 -19.82 -18.46
CA ASN A 224 -0.36 -21.05 -18.15
C ASN A 224 -1.36 -20.79 -17.00
N VAL A 225 -2.63 -20.68 -17.37
CA VAL A 225 -3.73 -20.36 -16.43
C VAL A 225 -3.86 -21.42 -15.33
N GLU A 226 -3.74 -22.71 -15.68
CA GLU A 226 -3.90 -23.80 -14.73
C GLU A 226 -2.74 -23.81 -13.71
N ARG A 227 -1.52 -23.64 -14.20
CA ARG A 227 -0.35 -23.55 -13.33
C ARG A 227 -0.44 -22.33 -12.39
N GLY A 228 -0.77 -21.15 -12.92
CA GLY A 228 -0.96 -19.95 -12.12
C GLY A 228 -2.03 -20.13 -11.05
N ARG A 229 -3.17 -20.77 -11.39
CA ARG A 229 -4.23 -21.07 -10.41
C ARG A 229 -3.75 -22.05 -9.32
N THR A 230 -2.98 -23.08 -9.67
CA THR A 230 -2.42 -24.01 -8.70
C THR A 230 -1.46 -23.31 -7.73
N GLU A 231 -0.60 -22.42 -8.22
CA GLU A 231 0.28 -21.62 -7.38
C GLU A 231 -0.51 -20.69 -6.44
N ILE A 232 -1.60 -20.08 -6.93
CA ILE A 232 -2.51 -19.27 -6.10
C ILE A 232 -3.18 -20.13 -5.03
N SER A 233 -3.64 -21.35 -5.38
CA SER A 233 -4.21 -22.31 -4.43
C SER A 233 -3.20 -22.62 -3.32
N THR A 234 -1.97 -22.94 -3.67
CA THR A 234 -0.87 -23.22 -2.73
C THR A 234 -0.57 -21.99 -1.85
N ALA A 235 -0.49 -20.80 -2.45
CA ALA A 235 -0.25 -19.57 -1.70
C ALA A 235 -1.34 -19.31 -0.64
N ILE A 236 -2.60 -19.60 -0.95
CA ILE A 236 -3.71 -19.44 0.00
C ILE A 236 -3.69 -20.56 1.05
N THR A 237 -3.59 -21.82 0.64
CA THR A 237 -3.74 -22.97 1.54
C THR A 237 -2.51 -23.28 2.40
N GLU A 238 -1.33 -22.81 1.99
CA GLU A 238 -0.11 -23.01 2.76
C GLU A 238 0.36 -21.70 3.43
N ASN A 239 0.49 -20.61 2.67
CA ASN A 239 1.09 -19.39 3.21
C ASN A 239 0.08 -18.53 4.00
N LEU A 240 -1.09 -18.25 3.43
CA LEU A 240 -2.10 -17.43 4.10
C LEU A 240 -2.66 -18.16 5.34
N GLU A 241 -2.98 -19.45 5.20
CA GLU A 241 -3.47 -20.24 6.32
C GLU A 241 -2.44 -20.32 7.45
N LYS A 242 -1.16 -20.55 7.10
CA LYS A 242 -0.08 -20.61 8.09
C LYS A 242 0.09 -19.27 8.81
N ALA A 243 0.13 -18.15 8.09
CA ALA A 243 0.21 -16.82 8.69
C ALA A 243 -0.95 -16.57 9.68
N HIS A 244 -2.17 -16.95 9.29
CA HIS A 244 -3.34 -16.83 10.16
C HIS A 244 -3.26 -17.71 11.41
N LYS A 245 -2.73 -18.93 11.30
CA LYS A 245 -2.55 -19.84 12.43
C LYS A 245 -1.43 -19.39 13.37
N ASP A 246 -0.29 -18.99 12.81
CA ASP A 246 0.89 -18.59 13.59
C ASP A 246 0.66 -17.28 14.35
N ARG A 247 -0.18 -16.38 13.78
CA ARG A 247 -0.55 -15.11 14.41
C ARG A 247 -2.04 -14.79 14.23
N SER A 248 -2.87 -15.50 14.94
CA SER A 248 -4.34 -15.38 14.85
C SER A 248 -4.90 -14.01 15.28
N THR A 249 -4.10 -13.21 15.99
CA THR A 249 -4.49 -11.85 16.41
C THR A 249 -4.21 -10.79 15.35
N SER A 250 -3.40 -11.10 14.34
CA SER A 250 -3.10 -10.19 13.24
C SER A 250 -4.31 -9.96 12.35
N MET A 251 -4.52 -8.70 11.98
CA MET A 251 -5.58 -8.33 11.05
C MET A 251 -5.14 -8.39 9.58
N LEU A 252 -3.84 -8.63 9.29
CA LEU A 252 -3.32 -8.65 7.91
C LEU A 252 -4.01 -9.69 7.01
N PRO A 253 -4.21 -10.97 7.44
CA PRO A 253 -4.93 -11.95 6.62
C PRO A 253 -6.36 -11.51 6.29
N GLN A 254 -7.08 -10.93 7.25
CA GLN A 254 -8.43 -10.43 7.02
C GLN A 254 -8.44 -9.23 6.07
N ILE A 255 -7.55 -8.24 6.28
CA ILE A 255 -7.41 -7.08 5.41
C ILE A 255 -7.10 -7.52 3.98
N TRP A 256 -6.17 -8.48 3.81
CA TRP A 256 -5.81 -9.01 2.51
C TRP A 256 -7.01 -9.68 1.81
N THR A 257 -7.75 -10.52 2.51
CA THR A 257 -8.93 -11.20 1.98
C THR A 257 -10.05 -10.21 1.63
N ASP A 258 -10.20 -9.11 2.35
CA ASP A 258 -11.20 -8.08 2.06
C ASP A 258 -11.00 -7.46 0.66
N TYR A 259 -9.77 -7.11 0.28
CA TYR A 259 -9.54 -6.51 -1.03
C TYR A 259 -9.27 -7.53 -2.16
N LYS A 260 -9.03 -8.81 -1.82
CA LYS A 260 -8.81 -9.89 -2.79
C LYS A 260 -10.06 -10.72 -3.11
N LYS A 261 -11.15 -10.54 -2.38
CA LYS A 261 -12.32 -11.40 -2.49
C LYS A 261 -12.87 -11.58 -3.90
N ASP A 262 -13.02 -10.49 -4.64
CA ASP A 262 -13.61 -10.54 -5.98
C ASP A 262 -12.63 -11.13 -7.01
N GLU A 263 -11.32 -10.83 -6.87
CA GLU A 263 -10.27 -11.41 -7.71
C GLU A 263 -10.21 -12.92 -7.51
N ILE A 264 -10.16 -13.38 -6.26
CA ILE A 264 -10.12 -14.82 -5.93
C ILE A 264 -11.40 -15.52 -6.43
N ALA A 265 -12.57 -14.95 -6.15
CA ALA A 265 -13.82 -15.52 -6.65
C ALA A 265 -13.82 -15.70 -8.17
N ASN A 266 -13.31 -14.72 -8.93
CA ASN A 266 -13.22 -14.78 -10.40
C ASN A 266 -12.19 -15.81 -10.90
N ILE A 267 -11.10 -16.06 -10.15
CA ILE A 267 -10.10 -17.07 -10.50
C ILE A 267 -10.68 -18.50 -10.46
N TYR A 268 -11.62 -18.77 -9.53
CA TYR A 268 -12.15 -20.12 -9.29
C TYR A 268 -13.56 -20.35 -9.82
N LYS A 269 -14.38 -19.31 -10.03
CA LYS A 269 -15.76 -19.47 -10.53
C LYS A 269 -15.80 -20.21 -11.85
N GLY A 270 -16.42 -21.39 -11.84
CA GLY A 270 -16.52 -22.30 -13.01
C GLY A 270 -15.18 -22.92 -13.44
N LYS A 271 -14.11 -22.85 -12.63
CA LYS A 271 -12.74 -23.26 -12.98
C LYS A 271 -12.07 -23.95 -11.80
N GLY A 272 -10.97 -24.68 -12.08
CA GLY A 272 -10.25 -25.45 -11.08
C GLY A 272 -10.94 -26.78 -10.70
N THR A 273 -10.26 -27.58 -9.90
CA THR A 273 -10.79 -28.87 -9.40
C THR A 273 -11.68 -28.66 -8.19
N ALA A 274 -12.63 -29.57 -7.96
CA ALA A 274 -13.49 -29.54 -6.77
C ALA A 274 -12.67 -29.53 -5.46
N LYS A 275 -11.54 -30.23 -5.45
CA LYS A 275 -10.64 -30.29 -4.29
C LYS A 275 -9.98 -28.93 -4.03
N GLU A 276 -9.41 -28.29 -5.04
CA GLU A 276 -8.81 -26.94 -4.91
C GLU A 276 -9.84 -25.93 -4.41
N LYS A 277 -11.02 -25.91 -5.03
CA LYS A 277 -12.10 -25.00 -4.64
C LYS A 277 -12.52 -25.17 -3.19
N SER A 278 -12.66 -26.42 -2.73
CA SER A 278 -13.00 -26.71 -1.33
C SER A 278 -11.93 -26.25 -0.36
N GLN A 279 -10.65 -26.56 -0.64
CA GLN A 279 -9.54 -26.18 0.24
C GLN A 279 -9.39 -24.65 0.34
N VAL A 280 -9.42 -23.95 -0.80
CA VAL A 280 -9.35 -22.48 -0.85
C VAL A 280 -10.54 -21.85 -0.10
N TYR A 281 -11.74 -22.35 -0.34
CA TYR A 281 -12.94 -21.88 0.36
C TYR A 281 -12.80 -22.01 1.87
N ASP A 282 -12.39 -23.19 2.37
CA ASP A 282 -12.31 -23.50 3.80
C ASP A 282 -11.34 -22.53 4.51
N VAL A 283 -10.19 -22.27 3.89
CA VAL A 283 -9.22 -21.29 4.42
C VAL A 283 -9.78 -19.87 4.43
N LEU A 284 -10.32 -19.42 3.31
CA LEU A 284 -10.85 -18.04 3.19
C LEU A 284 -12.03 -17.81 4.13
N PHE A 285 -12.91 -18.78 4.25
CA PHE A 285 -14.04 -18.72 5.17
C PHE A 285 -13.59 -18.70 6.64
N SER A 286 -12.56 -19.46 6.99
CA SER A 286 -12.02 -19.46 8.36
C SER A 286 -11.41 -18.11 8.76
N ILE A 287 -10.78 -17.41 7.80
CA ILE A 287 -10.13 -16.11 8.03
C ILE A 287 -11.15 -14.96 8.02
N ASN A 288 -12.07 -14.98 7.06
CA ASN A 288 -13.00 -13.88 6.83
C ASN A 288 -14.41 -14.37 6.46
N PRO A 289 -15.16 -14.91 7.43
CA PRO A 289 -16.53 -15.39 7.20
C PRO A 289 -17.49 -14.28 6.81
N SER A 290 -17.17 -13.01 7.06
CA SER A 290 -18.01 -11.88 6.66
C SER A 290 -18.14 -11.71 5.13
N GLN A 291 -17.21 -12.29 4.36
CA GLN A 291 -17.20 -12.29 2.90
C GLN A 291 -17.76 -13.60 2.29
N SER A 292 -18.57 -14.36 3.04
CA SER A 292 -19.12 -15.66 2.62
C SER A 292 -19.77 -15.63 1.24
N ASN A 293 -20.51 -14.55 0.90
CA ASN A 293 -21.13 -14.39 -0.41
C ASN A 293 -20.12 -14.45 -1.57
N SER A 294 -18.93 -13.89 -1.38
CA SER A 294 -17.84 -13.97 -2.38
C SER A 294 -17.21 -15.35 -2.39
N TRP A 295 -17.04 -15.97 -1.22
CA TRP A 295 -16.47 -17.32 -1.12
C TRP A 295 -17.38 -18.38 -1.72
N ASP A 296 -18.69 -18.25 -1.63
CA ASP A 296 -19.65 -19.20 -2.23
C ASP A 296 -19.56 -19.21 -3.77
N LEU A 297 -19.09 -18.14 -4.41
CA LEU A 297 -18.83 -18.13 -5.86
C LEU A 297 -17.69 -19.08 -6.27
N ILE A 298 -16.74 -19.38 -5.36
CA ILE A 298 -15.63 -20.30 -5.59
C ILE A 298 -16.17 -21.73 -5.85
N LYS A 299 -17.24 -22.11 -5.16
CA LYS A 299 -17.86 -23.45 -5.27
C LYS A 299 -18.65 -23.66 -6.56
N GLN A 300 -19.03 -22.57 -7.21
CA GLN A 300 -19.72 -22.62 -8.50
C GLN A 300 -18.72 -22.95 -9.62
#